data_604d1cbe9f6cc1247bfb7872351cb62a
#
_entry.id   604d1cbe9f6cc1247bfb7872351cb62a
#
_cell.length_a   1.000
_cell.length_b   1.000
_cell.length_c   1.000
_cell.angle_alpha   90.00
_cell.angle_beta   90.00
_cell.angle_gamma   90.00
#
_symmetry.space_group_name_H-M   'P 1'
#
loop_
_entity.id
_entity.type
_entity.pdbx_description
1 polymer ?
#
loop_
_entity_poly.entity_id
_entity_poly.type
_entity_poly.pdbx_seq_one_letter_code
_entity_poly.pdbx_strand_id
1 'polypeptide(L)'
;LATDGDADRIGLFDSKGNFIDSHHIILLLIHYLVKYKNQTGKVVTAFSTTEKISKLCKHYGLEQSTTKIGFKYITGYILNEDVLLGGEESGGIAIKGHIPERDGIWMGLIIWEFMAKTGKTLEELIQEVYDIVGAFKYDRNDLHITEELKQGVLAKCKEGISAFGDYSVLRSEDLDGFKYHFENDQWLLIRASGTEPVLRVYAESKDQESVNKLLKTATETVLNF
;
A
#
# COMPACT_ATOMS: atom_id res chain seq x y z
N LEU A 1 16.43 9.93 -0.54
CA LEU A 1 15.61 9.49 -1.67
C LEU A 1 16.33 8.39 -2.44
N ALA A 2 15.62 7.35 -2.81
CA ALA A 2 16.09 6.28 -3.67
C ALA A 2 15.05 6.00 -4.76
N THR A 3 15.51 5.67 -5.96
CA THR A 3 14.70 5.20 -7.07
C THR A 3 15.23 3.86 -7.56
N ASP A 4 14.42 3.11 -8.30
CA ASP A 4 14.88 1.94 -9.04
C ASP A 4 15.60 2.32 -10.34
N GLY A 5 15.93 1.33 -11.20
CA GLY A 5 16.83 1.53 -12.33
C GLY A 5 16.33 2.46 -13.43
N ASP A 6 15.01 2.55 -13.63
CA ASP A 6 14.34 3.45 -14.60
C ASP A 6 13.65 4.64 -13.91
N ALA A 7 13.83 4.76 -12.58
CA ALA A 7 13.38 5.86 -11.73
C ALA A 7 11.85 6.10 -11.73
N ASP A 8 11.06 5.09 -12.08
CA ASP A 8 9.61 5.17 -12.05
C ASP A 8 9.01 4.88 -10.67
N ARG A 9 9.82 4.35 -9.73
CA ARG A 9 9.46 4.04 -8.34
C ARG A 9 10.32 4.79 -7.36
N ILE A 10 9.77 5.04 -6.17
CA ILE A 10 10.44 5.80 -5.12
C ILE A 10 10.38 5.08 -3.78
N GLY A 11 11.47 5.22 -3.03
CA GLY A 11 11.60 4.96 -1.60
C GLY A 11 12.33 6.09 -0.91
N LEU A 12 12.09 6.29 0.36
CA LEU A 12 12.77 7.30 1.16
C LEU A 12 13.50 6.66 2.35
N PHE A 13 14.45 7.40 2.91
CA PHE A 13 15.07 7.07 4.19
C PHE A 13 14.95 8.28 5.11
N ASP A 14 14.62 8.01 6.37
CA ASP A 14 14.59 9.03 7.41
C ASP A 14 16.01 9.45 7.83
N SER A 15 16.12 10.40 8.78
CA SER A 15 17.40 10.90 9.30
C SER A 15 18.23 9.84 10.03
N LYS A 16 17.61 8.71 10.42
CA LYS A 16 18.26 7.60 11.13
C LYS A 16 18.60 6.43 10.20
N GLY A 17 18.27 6.54 8.90
CA GLY A 17 18.50 5.49 7.92
C GLY A 17 17.39 4.43 7.90
N ASN A 18 16.24 4.64 8.53
CA ASN A 18 15.09 3.75 8.40
C ASN A 18 14.40 3.95 7.06
N PHE A 19 14.04 2.86 6.40
CA PHE A 19 13.31 2.89 5.15
C PHE A 19 11.87 3.36 5.36
N ILE A 20 11.44 4.33 4.55
CA ILE A 20 10.08 4.83 4.46
C ILE A 20 9.49 4.32 3.16
N ASP A 21 8.51 3.45 3.28
CA ASP A 21 7.88 2.75 2.17
C ASP A 21 6.89 3.63 1.38
N SER A 22 6.45 3.11 0.27
CA SER A 22 5.50 3.77 -0.64
C SER A 22 4.15 4.07 -0.01
N HIS A 23 3.69 3.29 0.96
CA HIS A 23 2.44 3.56 1.67
C HIS A 23 2.51 4.89 2.42
N HIS A 24 3.63 5.12 3.13
CA HIS A 24 3.89 6.39 3.81
C HIS A 24 4.04 7.54 2.82
N ILE A 25 4.74 7.31 1.70
CA ILE A 25 4.93 8.33 0.66
C ILE A 25 3.60 8.74 0.04
N ILE A 26 2.72 7.79 -0.29
CA ILE A 26 1.36 8.06 -0.81
C ILE A 26 0.58 8.91 0.19
N LEU A 27 0.58 8.53 1.47
CA LEU A 27 -0.12 9.26 2.52
C LEU A 27 0.43 10.69 2.69
N LEU A 28 1.75 10.87 2.69
CA LEU A 28 2.40 12.18 2.76
C LEU A 28 2.04 13.06 1.55
N LEU A 29 2.04 12.50 0.35
CA LEU A 29 1.67 13.24 -0.87
C LEU A 29 0.20 13.66 -0.84
N ILE A 30 -0.74 12.78 -0.47
CA ILE A 30 -2.15 13.14 -0.31
C ILE A 30 -2.28 14.28 0.71
N HIS A 31 -1.66 14.12 1.87
CA HIS A 31 -1.68 15.12 2.95
C HIS A 31 -1.16 16.48 2.47
N TYR A 32 -0.03 16.50 1.78
CA TYR A 32 0.57 17.71 1.24
C TYR A 32 -0.32 18.39 0.19
N LEU A 33 -0.78 17.62 -0.80
CA LEU A 33 -1.58 18.15 -1.90
C LEU A 33 -2.90 18.75 -1.39
N VAL A 34 -3.55 18.11 -0.43
CA VAL A 34 -4.84 18.59 0.10
C VAL A 34 -4.64 19.72 1.10
N LYS A 35 -3.90 19.48 2.18
CA LYS A 35 -3.80 20.43 3.31
C LYS A 35 -2.99 21.67 3.00
N TYR A 36 -1.90 21.53 2.22
CA TYR A 36 -0.96 22.62 2.01
C TYR A 36 -1.04 23.24 0.60
N LYS A 37 -1.50 22.47 -0.38
CA LYS A 37 -1.69 22.98 -1.76
C LYS A 37 -3.16 23.25 -2.12
N ASN A 38 -4.11 22.93 -1.21
CA ASN A 38 -5.56 23.08 -1.42
C ASN A 38 -6.07 22.41 -2.71
N GLN A 39 -5.46 21.30 -3.10
CA GLN A 39 -5.87 20.51 -4.24
C GLN A 39 -6.91 19.47 -3.84
N THR A 40 -7.75 19.08 -4.79
CA THR A 40 -8.76 18.04 -4.63
C THR A 40 -8.77 17.14 -5.87
N GLY A 41 -9.44 16.01 -5.76
CA GLY A 41 -9.59 14.99 -6.81
C GLY A 41 -9.69 13.61 -6.20
N LYS A 42 -9.94 12.62 -7.03
CA LYS A 42 -10.02 11.22 -6.62
C LYS A 42 -8.64 10.65 -6.30
N VAL A 43 -8.55 9.79 -5.29
CA VAL A 43 -7.36 8.98 -5.02
C VAL A 43 -7.59 7.57 -5.56
N VAL A 44 -6.66 7.07 -6.36
CA VAL A 44 -6.76 5.75 -6.99
C VAL A 44 -5.56 4.90 -6.60
N THR A 45 -5.78 3.77 -5.94
CA THR A 45 -4.68 2.94 -5.45
C THR A 45 -4.88 1.47 -5.77
N ALA A 46 -3.76 0.74 -5.87
CA ALA A 46 -3.81 -0.70 -6.10
C ALA A 46 -4.27 -1.46 -4.83
N PHE A 47 -4.80 -2.66 -5.03
CA PHE A 47 -5.41 -3.49 -3.99
C PHE A 47 -4.46 -3.89 -2.85
N SER A 48 -3.14 -3.88 -3.10
CA SER A 48 -2.09 -4.17 -2.10
C SER A 48 -1.72 -2.98 -1.21
N THR A 49 -2.29 -1.80 -1.41
CA THR A 49 -1.96 -0.62 -0.61
C THR A 49 -2.63 -0.63 0.77
N THR A 50 -2.12 0.22 1.66
CA THR A 50 -2.62 0.39 3.03
C THR A 50 -4.07 0.89 3.09
N GLU A 51 -4.85 0.35 4.02
CA GLU A 51 -6.20 0.84 4.33
C GLU A 51 -6.19 2.25 5.00
N LYS A 52 -5.02 2.72 5.43
CA LYS A 52 -4.88 4.08 6.00
C LYS A 52 -5.18 5.17 4.97
N ILE A 53 -5.03 4.87 3.67
CA ILE A 53 -5.42 5.77 2.58
C ILE A 53 -6.92 6.05 2.63
N SER A 54 -7.75 5.02 2.86
CA SER A 54 -9.21 5.19 2.99
C SER A 54 -9.58 6.10 4.17
N LYS A 55 -8.86 5.97 5.29
CA LYS A 55 -9.07 6.85 6.46
C LYS A 55 -8.69 8.29 6.15
N LEU A 56 -7.56 8.50 5.46
CA LEU A 56 -7.09 9.82 5.08
C LEU A 56 -8.02 10.48 4.05
N CYS A 57 -8.48 9.72 3.05
CA CYS A 57 -9.46 10.19 2.07
C CYS A 57 -10.77 10.61 2.75
N LYS A 58 -11.28 9.78 3.68
CA LYS A 58 -12.48 10.11 4.48
C LYS A 58 -12.28 11.39 5.29
N HIS A 59 -11.11 11.57 5.92
CA HIS A 59 -10.78 12.76 6.70
C HIS A 59 -10.83 14.03 5.84
N TYR A 60 -10.34 13.95 4.59
CA TYR A 60 -10.33 15.10 3.66
C TYR A 60 -11.56 15.19 2.77
N GLY A 61 -12.53 14.29 2.86
CA GLY A 61 -13.71 14.28 2.00
C GLY A 61 -13.39 13.96 0.53
N LEU A 62 -12.34 13.15 0.28
CA LEU A 62 -11.94 12.74 -1.07
C LEU A 62 -12.63 11.43 -1.46
N GLU A 63 -12.95 11.29 -2.74
CA GLU A 63 -13.31 10.01 -3.32
C GLU A 63 -12.08 9.11 -3.45
N GLN A 64 -12.28 7.80 -3.25
CA GLN A 64 -11.25 6.79 -3.46
C GLN A 64 -11.77 5.65 -4.32
N SER A 65 -10.89 5.13 -5.19
CA SER A 65 -11.10 3.88 -5.92
C SER A 65 -9.92 2.95 -5.75
N THR A 66 -10.21 1.66 -5.59
CA THR A 66 -9.19 0.61 -5.54
C THR A 66 -9.19 -0.19 -6.83
N THR A 67 -8.01 -0.42 -7.41
CA THR A 67 -7.85 -1.17 -8.65
C THR A 67 -7.11 -2.49 -8.42
N LYS A 68 -7.15 -3.38 -9.41
CA LYS A 68 -6.18 -4.48 -9.49
C LYS A 68 -4.75 -3.92 -9.51
N ILE A 69 -3.79 -4.73 -9.12
CA ILE A 69 -2.37 -4.38 -9.15
C ILE A 69 -1.92 -4.28 -10.62
N GLY A 70 -1.26 -3.17 -10.91
CA GLY A 70 -0.77 -2.81 -12.24
C GLY A 70 -1.13 -1.38 -12.62
N PHE A 71 -0.13 -0.55 -12.81
CA PHE A 71 -0.29 0.91 -12.98
C PHE A 71 -1.20 1.29 -14.15
N LYS A 72 -1.29 0.42 -15.19
CA LYS A 72 -2.20 0.61 -16.33
C LYS A 72 -3.67 0.85 -15.93
N TYR A 73 -4.13 0.25 -14.82
CA TYR A 73 -5.50 0.47 -14.31
C TYR A 73 -5.62 1.86 -13.71
N ILE A 74 -4.60 2.32 -12.99
CA ILE A 74 -4.52 3.67 -12.41
C ILE A 74 -4.45 4.72 -13.51
N THR A 75 -3.59 4.52 -14.53
CA THR A 75 -3.49 5.39 -15.71
C THR A 75 -4.84 5.54 -16.39
N GLY A 76 -5.63 4.46 -16.48
CA GLY A 76 -6.99 4.50 -17.03
C GLY A 76 -7.90 5.50 -16.30
N TYR A 77 -7.80 5.58 -14.97
CA TYR A 77 -8.51 6.60 -14.18
C TYR A 77 -7.96 8.01 -14.44
N ILE A 78 -6.63 8.18 -14.41
CA ILE A 78 -5.99 9.49 -14.60
C ILE A 78 -6.37 10.13 -15.94
N LEU A 79 -6.50 9.32 -16.99
CA LEU A 79 -6.86 9.81 -18.33
C LEU A 79 -8.34 10.18 -18.49
N ASN A 80 -9.23 9.66 -17.64
CA ASN A 80 -10.67 9.80 -17.80
C ASN A 80 -11.36 10.56 -16.65
N GLU A 81 -10.69 10.74 -15.50
CA GLU A 81 -11.28 11.35 -14.31
C GLU A 81 -10.33 12.38 -13.68
N ASP A 82 -10.86 13.20 -12.79
CA ASP A 82 -10.05 14.16 -12.02
C ASP A 82 -9.34 13.45 -10.85
N VAL A 83 -8.19 12.83 -11.14
CA VAL A 83 -7.39 12.10 -10.17
C VAL A 83 -6.37 13.01 -9.51
N LEU A 84 -6.41 13.11 -8.17
CA LEU A 84 -5.43 13.82 -7.36
C LEU A 84 -4.11 13.06 -7.26
N LEU A 85 -4.21 11.76 -7.00
CA LEU A 85 -3.06 10.87 -6.86
C LEU A 85 -3.45 9.45 -7.26
N GLY A 86 -2.56 8.81 -8.02
CA GLY A 86 -2.58 7.38 -8.30
C GLY A 86 -1.34 6.70 -7.75
N GLY A 87 -1.46 5.55 -7.07
CA GLY A 87 -0.29 4.92 -6.45
C GLY A 87 -0.40 3.42 -6.21
N GLU A 88 0.75 2.76 -6.24
CA GLU A 88 0.94 1.34 -5.95
C GLU A 88 1.91 1.13 -4.78
N GLU A 89 1.77 0.01 -4.10
CA GLU A 89 2.67 -0.42 -3.01
C GLU A 89 4.13 -0.58 -3.47
N SER A 90 4.34 -0.80 -4.77
CA SER A 90 5.66 -0.94 -5.36
C SER A 90 6.46 0.38 -5.43
N GLY A 91 5.84 1.51 -5.13
CA GLY A 91 6.47 2.85 -5.18
C GLY A 91 6.19 3.62 -6.47
N GLY A 92 5.43 3.05 -7.40
CA GLY A 92 4.97 3.75 -8.60
C GLY A 92 3.82 4.70 -8.23
N ILE A 93 4.04 6.01 -8.41
CA ILE A 93 3.10 7.05 -8.00
C ILE A 93 3.01 8.14 -9.08
N ALA A 94 1.80 8.61 -9.37
CA ALA A 94 1.52 9.78 -10.21
C ALA A 94 0.61 10.76 -9.47
N ILE A 95 0.75 12.05 -9.72
CA ILE A 95 -0.06 13.11 -9.11
C ILE A 95 -0.63 14.06 -10.14
N LYS A 96 -1.72 14.71 -9.76
CA LYS A 96 -2.36 15.76 -10.56
C LYS A 96 -1.38 16.88 -10.94
N GLY A 97 -1.44 17.29 -12.19
CA GLY A 97 -0.59 18.38 -12.70
C GLY A 97 0.79 17.95 -13.18
N HIS A 98 1.06 16.64 -13.25
CA HIS A 98 2.22 16.04 -13.89
C HIS A 98 1.80 15.03 -14.96
N ILE A 99 2.73 14.28 -15.53
CA ILE A 99 2.41 13.24 -16.54
C ILE A 99 1.52 12.14 -15.92
N PRO A 100 0.66 11.49 -16.72
CA PRO A 100 -0.23 10.42 -16.26
C PRO A 100 0.51 9.07 -16.14
N GLU A 101 1.73 9.10 -15.63
CA GLU A 101 2.62 7.96 -15.47
C GLU A 101 3.44 8.13 -14.19
N ARG A 102 4.05 7.03 -13.73
CA ARG A 102 4.92 6.97 -12.54
C ARG A 102 6.17 7.80 -12.75
N ASP A 103 6.56 8.55 -11.74
CA ASP A 103 7.78 9.36 -11.74
C ASP A 103 8.34 9.49 -10.33
N GLY A 104 9.28 8.63 -9.97
CA GLY A 104 9.88 8.61 -8.63
C GLY A 104 10.72 9.85 -8.34
N ILE A 105 11.34 10.44 -9.36
CA ILE A 105 12.14 11.67 -9.19
C ILE A 105 11.21 12.83 -8.83
N TRP A 106 10.13 13.00 -9.59
CA TRP A 106 9.17 14.07 -9.33
C TRP A 106 8.52 13.95 -7.95
N MET A 107 8.10 12.73 -7.57
CA MET A 107 7.53 12.48 -6.24
C MET A 107 8.52 12.85 -5.13
N GLY A 108 9.79 12.53 -5.29
CA GLY A 108 10.83 12.93 -4.34
C GLY A 108 11.01 14.45 -4.22
N LEU A 109 10.98 15.17 -5.33
CA LEU A 109 11.04 16.64 -5.34
C LEU A 109 9.82 17.25 -4.65
N ILE A 110 8.64 16.68 -4.81
CA ILE A 110 7.43 17.14 -4.11
C ILE A 110 7.54 16.90 -2.59
N ILE A 111 8.09 15.77 -2.14
CA ILE A 111 8.34 15.55 -0.70
C ILE A 111 9.36 16.57 -0.16
N TRP A 112 10.43 16.89 -0.89
CA TRP A 112 11.37 17.92 -0.49
C TRP A 112 10.75 19.32 -0.49
N GLU A 113 9.88 19.64 -1.46
CA GLU A 113 9.09 20.87 -1.44
C GLU A 113 8.23 20.94 -0.16
N PHE A 114 7.58 19.83 0.21
CA PHE A 114 6.77 19.73 1.42
C PHE A 114 7.60 20.03 2.67
N MET A 115 8.75 19.37 2.84
CA MET A 115 9.66 19.61 3.95
C MET A 115 10.15 21.07 4.00
N ALA A 116 10.58 21.60 2.86
CA ALA A 116 11.11 22.97 2.76
C ALA A 116 10.05 24.03 3.08
N LYS A 117 8.82 23.86 2.58
CA LYS A 117 7.73 24.82 2.82
C LYS A 117 7.22 24.82 4.26
N THR A 118 7.29 23.68 4.92
CA THR A 118 6.80 23.56 6.30
C THR A 118 7.90 23.75 7.33
N GLY A 119 9.17 23.63 6.94
CA GLY A 119 10.31 23.61 7.85
C GLY A 119 10.36 22.36 8.75
N LYS A 120 9.58 21.30 8.40
CA LYS A 120 9.48 20.07 9.18
C LYS A 120 10.37 18.97 8.63
N THR A 121 10.81 18.09 9.52
CA THR A 121 11.50 16.85 9.16
C THR A 121 10.52 15.83 8.59
N LEU A 122 11.03 14.80 7.92
CA LEU A 122 10.20 13.72 7.38
C LEU A 122 9.43 13.00 8.49
N GLU A 123 10.07 12.78 9.63
CA GLU A 123 9.46 12.13 10.80
C GLU A 123 8.29 12.95 11.38
N GLU A 124 8.44 14.28 11.45
CA GLU A 124 7.37 15.17 11.90
C GLU A 124 6.17 15.15 10.94
N LEU A 125 6.43 15.10 9.63
CA LEU A 125 5.38 15.00 8.62
C LEU A 125 4.66 13.65 8.66
N ILE A 126 5.39 12.55 8.89
CA ILE A 126 4.81 11.22 9.11
C ILE A 126 3.94 11.23 10.37
N GLN A 127 4.39 11.91 11.44
CA GLN A 127 3.60 12.01 12.67
C GLN A 127 2.29 12.76 12.45
N GLU A 128 2.26 13.84 11.64
CA GLU A 128 1.01 14.52 11.28
C GLU A 128 0.00 13.57 10.60
N VAL A 129 0.50 12.70 9.73
CA VAL A 129 -0.35 11.68 9.08
C VAL A 129 -0.81 10.64 10.09
N TYR A 130 0.05 10.17 10.96
CA TYR A 130 -0.29 9.21 12.01
C TYR A 130 -1.32 9.73 13.01
N ASP A 131 -1.32 11.03 13.31
CA ASP A 131 -2.32 11.67 14.16
C ASP A 131 -3.73 11.60 13.55
N ILE A 132 -3.83 11.43 12.22
CA ILE A 132 -5.12 11.28 11.50
C ILE A 132 -5.51 9.81 11.33
N VAL A 133 -4.57 8.97 10.88
CA VAL A 133 -4.90 7.60 10.43
C VAL A 133 -4.44 6.50 11.39
N GLY A 134 -3.62 6.85 12.38
CA GLY A 134 -2.93 5.92 13.27
C GLY A 134 -1.64 5.38 12.68
N ALA A 135 -0.69 5.03 13.55
CA ALA A 135 0.56 4.39 13.15
C ALA A 135 0.31 2.98 12.60
N PHE A 136 1.16 2.55 11.67
CA PHE A 136 1.11 1.21 11.09
C PHE A 136 2.48 0.77 10.60
N LYS A 137 2.61 -0.52 10.37
CA LYS A 137 3.72 -1.16 9.67
C LYS A 137 3.17 -2.16 8.66
N TYR A 138 3.92 -2.36 7.61
CA TYR A 138 3.59 -3.24 6.50
C TYR A 138 4.84 -4.05 6.13
N ASP A 139 4.63 -5.31 5.76
CA ASP A 139 5.69 -6.15 5.22
C ASP A 139 5.11 -7.26 4.33
N ARG A 140 5.99 -7.97 3.61
CA ARG A 140 5.63 -8.99 2.64
C ARG A 140 6.58 -10.17 2.69
N ASN A 141 6.05 -11.38 2.62
CA ASN A 141 6.80 -12.60 2.35
C ASN A 141 6.54 -13.08 0.92
N ASP A 142 7.60 -13.37 0.19
CA ASP A 142 7.55 -14.00 -1.13
C ASP A 142 7.88 -15.50 -0.95
N LEU A 143 6.85 -16.35 -0.99
CA LEU A 143 6.97 -17.79 -0.76
C LEU A 143 7.23 -18.48 -2.11
N HIS A 144 8.44 -19.04 -2.28
CA HIS A 144 8.78 -19.90 -3.41
C HIS A 144 8.24 -21.30 -3.15
N ILE A 145 7.14 -21.66 -3.78
CA ILE A 145 6.42 -22.92 -3.59
C ILE A 145 6.17 -23.62 -4.93
N THR A 146 5.82 -24.91 -4.89
CA THR A 146 5.46 -25.64 -6.11
C THR A 146 4.14 -25.10 -6.68
N GLU A 147 3.95 -25.26 -8.00
CA GLU A 147 2.71 -24.85 -8.64
C GLU A 147 1.49 -25.59 -8.07
N GLU A 148 1.65 -26.87 -7.73
CA GLU A 148 0.62 -27.69 -7.12
C GLU A 148 0.15 -27.09 -5.77
N LEU A 149 1.09 -26.77 -4.87
CA LEU A 149 0.79 -26.14 -3.59
C LEU A 149 0.15 -24.77 -3.79
N LYS A 150 0.66 -23.96 -4.74
CA LYS A 150 0.08 -22.65 -5.07
C LYS A 150 -1.39 -22.77 -5.47
N GLN A 151 -1.73 -23.73 -6.34
CA GLN A 151 -3.11 -23.96 -6.75
C GLN A 151 -3.97 -24.48 -5.59
N GLY A 152 -3.44 -25.35 -4.73
CA GLY A 152 -4.13 -25.79 -3.51
C GLY A 152 -4.48 -24.63 -2.59
N VAL A 153 -3.53 -23.73 -2.34
CA VAL A 153 -3.75 -22.52 -1.52
C VAL A 153 -4.84 -21.63 -2.14
N LEU A 154 -4.78 -21.38 -3.46
CA LEU A 154 -5.79 -20.56 -4.13
C LEU A 154 -7.18 -21.19 -4.09
N ALA A 155 -7.28 -22.50 -4.19
CA ALA A 155 -8.54 -23.21 -4.04
C ALA A 155 -9.12 -23.04 -2.63
N LYS A 156 -8.29 -23.19 -1.60
CA LYS A 156 -8.69 -22.94 -0.19
C LYS A 156 -9.11 -21.50 0.05
N CYS A 157 -8.41 -20.53 -0.51
CA CYS A 157 -8.81 -19.13 -0.42
C CYS A 157 -10.20 -18.90 -1.05
N LYS A 158 -10.50 -19.55 -2.20
CA LYS A 158 -11.82 -19.47 -2.86
C LYS A 158 -12.94 -20.14 -2.06
N GLU A 159 -12.65 -21.23 -1.37
CA GLU A 159 -13.61 -21.88 -0.46
C GLU A 159 -13.97 -20.99 0.73
N GLY A 160 -13.10 -20.03 1.06
CA GLY A 160 -13.21 -19.12 2.20
C GLY A 160 -12.43 -19.60 3.41
N ILE A 161 -11.62 -18.70 3.95
CA ILE A 161 -10.85 -18.93 5.18
C ILE A 161 -11.47 -18.10 6.28
N SER A 162 -11.87 -18.73 7.38
CA SER A 162 -12.50 -18.07 8.53
C SER A 162 -11.52 -17.57 9.58
N ALA A 163 -10.30 -18.13 9.62
CA ALA A 163 -9.26 -17.73 10.55
C ALA A 163 -7.85 -18.10 10.06
N PHE A 164 -6.85 -17.38 10.52
CA PHE A 164 -5.42 -17.67 10.41
C PHE A 164 -4.86 -17.80 11.84
N GLY A 165 -4.69 -19.01 12.33
CA GLY A 165 -4.37 -19.24 13.75
C GLY A 165 -5.39 -18.55 14.66
N ASP A 166 -4.92 -17.64 15.52
CA ASP A 166 -5.76 -16.88 16.45
C ASP A 166 -6.46 -15.66 15.81
N TYR A 167 -6.20 -15.37 14.51
CA TYR A 167 -6.78 -14.24 13.82
C TYR A 167 -8.09 -14.63 13.13
N SER A 168 -9.24 -14.26 13.73
CA SER A 168 -10.56 -14.46 13.13
C SER A 168 -10.80 -13.46 12.00
N VAL A 169 -11.22 -13.94 10.83
CA VAL A 169 -11.54 -13.10 9.66
C VAL A 169 -12.88 -12.39 9.88
N LEU A 170 -12.87 -11.06 9.80
CA LEU A 170 -14.07 -10.24 9.89
C LEU A 170 -14.74 -10.05 8.53
N ARG A 171 -13.95 -9.84 7.48
CA ARG A 171 -14.39 -9.73 6.08
C ARG A 171 -13.27 -10.13 5.14
N SER A 172 -13.62 -10.50 3.92
CA SER A 172 -12.66 -10.79 2.86
C SER A 172 -13.04 -10.10 1.56
N GLU A 173 -12.05 -9.89 0.70
CA GLU A 173 -12.17 -9.30 -0.63
C GLU A 173 -11.29 -10.08 -1.60
N ASP A 174 -11.69 -10.16 -2.89
CA ASP A 174 -11.03 -10.97 -3.92
C ASP A 174 -10.76 -10.23 -5.24
N LEU A 175 -10.56 -8.90 -5.17
CA LEU A 175 -10.36 -8.07 -6.36
C LEU A 175 -9.12 -8.49 -7.18
N ASP A 176 -7.98 -8.76 -6.49
CA ASP A 176 -6.72 -9.23 -7.10
C ASP A 176 -5.91 -10.04 -6.09
N GLY A 177 -6.28 -11.27 -5.87
CA GLY A 177 -5.88 -12.11 -4.76
C GLY A 177 -6.96 -12.10 -3.67
N PHE A 178 -6.63 -12.55 -2.48
CA PHE A 178 -7.56 -12.71 -1.36
C PHE A 178 -7.08 -11.87 -0.18
N LYS A 179 -7.81 -10.79 0.12
CA LYS A 179 -7.51 -9.88 1.23
C LYS A 179 -8.46 -10.17 2.39
N TYR A 180 -7.90 -10.41 3.55
CA TYR A 180 -8.61 -10.75 4.78
C TYR A 180 -8.39 -9.63 5.79
N HIS A 181 -9.46 -9.18 6.44
CA HIS A 181 -9.43 -8.12 7.43
C HIS A 181 -9.72 -8.69 8.82
N PHE A 182 -8.98 -8.21 9.79
CA PHE A 182 -9.04 -8.63 11.18
C PHE A 182 -9.37 -7.43 12.10
N GLU A 183 -9.51 -7.68 13.39
CA GLU A 183 -9.64 -6.61 14.38
C GLU A 183 -8.44 -5.65 14.36
N ASN A 184 -8.64 -4.44 14.90
CA ASN A 184 -7.61 -3.40 15.04
C ASN A 184 -6.97 -2.95 13.72
N ASP A 185 -7.75 -2.88 12.62
CA ASP A 185 -7.29 -2.46 11.28
C ASP A 185 -6.17 -3.32 10.68
N GLN A 186 -6.01 -4.54 11.13
CA GLN A 186 -5.05 -5.47 10.56
C GLN A 186 -5.61 -6.10 9.30
N TRP A 187 -4.75 -6.37 8.33
CA TRP A 187 -5.15 -7.12 7.15
C TRP A 187 -4.02 -8.01 6.62
N LEU A 188 -4.41 -9.01 5.86
CA LEU A 188 -3.56 -9.96 5.16
C LEU A 188 -4.01 -10.06 3.70
N LEU A 189 -3.08 -10.05 2.74
CA LEU A 189 -3.38 -10.32 1.34
C LEU A 189 -2.55 -11.50 0.86
N ILE A 190 -3.21 -12.51 0.29
CA ILE A 190 -2.58 -13.65 -0.37
C ILE A 190 -2.78 -13.49 -1.87
N ARG A 191 -1.68 -13.42 -2.62
CA ARG A 191 -1.71 -13.21 -4.06
C ARG A 191 -0.69 -14.09 -4.78
N ALA A 192 -1.12 -14.80 -5.80
CA ALA A 192 -0.21 -15.54 -6.68
C ALA A 192 0.49 -14.58 -7.65
N SER A 193 1.79 -14.79 -7.87
CA SER A 193 2.48 -14.17 -9.00
C SER A 193 1.94 -14.78 -10.31
N GLY A 194 1.66 -13.93 -11.31
CA GLY A 194 1.22 -14.39 -12.63
C GLY A 194 2.34 -14.94 -13.51
N THR A 195 3.60 -14.66 -13.16
CA THR A 195 4.78 -14.98 -14.00
C THR A 195 5.76 -15.94 -13.35
N GLU A 196 5.66 -16.15 -12.04
CA GLU A 196 6.61 -16.92 -11.25
C GLU A 196 5.88 -17.90 -10.31
N PRO A 197 6.50 -19.04 -9.91
CA PRO A 197 5.95 -19.93 -8.90
C PRO A 197 6.13 -19.32 -7.48
N VAL A 198 5.58 -18.12 -7.30
CA VAL A 198 5.66 -17.35 -6.06
C VAL A 198 4.26 -17.03 -5.56
N LEU A 199 4.03 -17.28 -4.29
CA LEU A 199 2.87 -16.79 -3.54
C LEU A 199 3.31 -15.64 -2.66
N ARG A 200 2.73 -14.47 -2.86
CA ARG A 200 3.03 -13.29 -2.07
C ARG A 200 2.02 -13.16 -0.95
N VAL A 201 2.52 -13.01 0.26
CA VAL A 201 1.72 -12.83 1.47
C VAL A 201 2.08 -11.47 2.06
N TYR A 202 1.14 -10.55 2.06
CA TYR A 202 1.30 -9.18 2.56
C TYR A 202 0.56 -9.04 3.87
N ALA A 203 1.09 -8.25 4.80
CA ALA A 203 0.40 -7.95 6.05
C ALA A 203 0.60 -6.50 6.49
N GLU A 204 -0.42 -5.93 7.11
CA GLU A 204 -0.37 -4.65 7.80
C GLU A 204 -0.89 -4.81 9.23
N SER A 205 -0.21 -4.17 10.16
CA SER A 205 -0.61 -4.09 11.56
C SER A 205 -0.08 -2.82 12.22
N LYS A 206 -0.34 -2.62 13.50
CA LYS A 206 0.05 -1.43 14.26
C LYS A 206 1.58 -1.25 14.43
N ASP A 207 2.35 -2.35 14.45
CA ASP A 207 3.80 -2.36 14.66
C ASP A 207 4.45 -3.57 13.96
N GLN A 208 5.79 -3.55 13.85
CA GLN A 208 6.56 -4.56 13.14
C GLN A 208 6.47 -5.95 13.78
N GLU A 209 6.39 -6.04 15.10
CA GLU A 209 6.25 -7.31 15.79
C GLU A 209 4.92 -8.00 15.43
N SER A 210 3.83 -7.22 15.43
CA SER A 210 2.50 -7.68 15.04
C SER A 210 2.44 -8.09 13.56
N VAL A 211 3.09 -7.35 12.66
CA VAL A 211 3.21 -7.71 11.23
C VAL A 211 3.95 -9.04 11.08
N ASN A 212 5.10 -9.19 11.73
CA ASN A 212 5.91 -10.41 11.66
C ASN A 212 5.14 -11.63 12.19
N LYS A 213 4.39 -11.45 13.29
CA LYS A 213 3.54 -12.51 13.85
C LYS A 213 2.44 -12.91 12.87
N LEU A 214 1.75 -11.94 12.27
CA LEU A 214 0.67 -12.20 11.31
C LEU A 214 1.21 -12.89 10.05
N LEU A 215 2.32 -12.43 9.48
CA LEU A 215 2.97 -13.07 8.33
C LEU A 215 3.40 -14.50 8.62
N LYS A 216 3.99 -14.75 9.80
CA LYS A 216 4.39 -16.08 10.22
C LYS A 216 3.18 -17.01 10.32
N THR A 217 2.15 -16.60 11.04
CA THR A 217 0.90 -17.38 11.19
C THR A 217 0.23 -17.66 9.86
N ALA A 218 0.17 -16.67 8.96
CA ALA A 218 -0.39 -16.85 7.63
C ALA A 218 0.44 -17.84 6.79
N THR A 219 1.77 -17.71 6.82
CA THR A 219 2.67 -18.62 6.11
C THR A 219 2.51 -20.06 6.60
N GLU A 220 2.49 -20.28 7.92
CA GLU A 220 2.26 -21.60 8.51
C GLU A 220 0.89 -22.16 8.11
N THR A 221 -0.15 -21.34 8.07
CA THR A 221 -1.49 -21.76 7.66
C THR A 221 -1.52 -22.20 6.21
N VAL A 222 -0.99 -21.38 5.28
CA VAL A 222 -1.04 -21.69 3.85
C VAL A 222 -0.15 -22.86 3.42
N LEU A 223 0.96 -23.09 4.14
CA LEU A 223 1.84 -24.22 3.86
C LEU A 223 1.28 -25.57 4.36
N ASN A 224 0.22 -25.55 5.18
CA ASN A 224 -0.47 -26.73 5.68
C ASN A 224 -1.79 -27.04 4.97
N PHE A 225 -2.07 -26.37 3.85
CA PHE A 225 -3.21 -26.67 2.96
C PHE A 225 -2.79 -27.76 1.97
#